data_40f23ea04142633dec87fc81faaa6388
#
_entry.id   40f23ea04142633dec87fc81faaa6388
#
_cell.length_a   1.000
_cell.length_b   1.000
_cell.length_c   1.000
_cell.angle_alpha   90.00
_cell.angle_beta   90.00
_cell.angle_gamma   90.00
#
_symmetry.space_group_name_H-M   'P 1'
#
loop_
_entity.id
_entity.type
_entity.pdbx_description
1 polymer ?
#
loop_
_entity_poly.entity_id
_entity_poly.type
_entity_poly.pdbx_seq_one_letter_code
_entity_poly.pdbx_strand_id
1 'polypeptide(L)'
;IHKYMNQKKVPHLFLATGSSKWNDPKDFPWTMGFNPNYQSEGKLYAQDILRTRPNAKIGVLYQNDDYGKDYLKGLKDGLGAKASMIVLEESYEVSEPTIDSHIVKLKATGADVFVNITTPKFAAQAIKKNAEIGWKPVHFLNNVSASIGSVMKPAGFENSQDIISSQYLKDPTDAQWKDDAGMKAWNEFLDKYYPEANRADASVIFGYTVAQGLVQVLKQCGDNLTRENVMKQAASLKDLELGGLLPGIKVNTSA
;
A
#
# COMPACT_ATOMS: atom_id res chain seq x y z
N ILE A 1 13.46 14.21 -5.32
CA ILE A 1 13.77 14.91 -4.06
C ILE A 1 14.76 14.13 -3.17
N HIS A 2 14.73 12.75 -3.18
CA HIS A 2 15.55 11.97 -2.26
C HIS A 2 17.07 12.16 -2.46
N LYS A 3 17.56 12.27 -3.71
CA LYS A 3 18.97 12.60 -4.00
C LYS A 3 19.39 13.91 -3.33
N TYR A 4 18.54 14.93 -3.41
CA TYR A 4 18.79 16.23 -2.76
C TYR A 4 18.84 16.10 -1.22
N MET A 5 17.88 15.38 -0.63
CA MET A 5 17.85 15.18 0.83
C MET A 5 19.10 14.44 1.32
N ASN A 6 19.55 13.42 0.58
CA ASN A 6 20.78 12.68 0.89
C ASN A 6 22.03 13.55 0.72
N GLN A 7 22.12 14.34 -0.35
CA GLN A 7 23.23 15.28 -0.57
C GLN A 7 23.31 16.32 0.58
N LYS A 8 22.15 16.78 1.07
CA LYS A 8 22.08 17.77 2.17
C LYS A 8 22.12 17.12 3.55
N LYS A 9 22.21 15.81 3.64
CA LYS A 9 22.18 15.05 4.90
C LYS A 9 20.99 15.44 5.78
N VAL A 10 19.80 15.48 5.17
CA VAL A 10 18.54 15.77 5.88
C VAL A 10 17.75 14.49 6.03
N PRO A 11 17.33 14.11 7.26
CA PRO A 11 16.48 12.96 7.49
C PRO A 11 15.21 13.04 6.63
N HIS A 12 14.98 12.00 5.84
CA HIS A 12 13.82 11.84 4.95
C HIS A 12 13.15 10.55 5.34
N LEU A 13 12.39 10.60 6.44
CA LEU A 13 11.92 9.44 7.17
C LEU A 13 10.47 9.09 6.85
N PHE A 14 10.20 7.79 6.90
CA PHE A 14 8.87 7.19 6.91
C PHE A 14 7.99 7.63 5.75
N LEU A 15 8.60 7.63 4.56
CA LEU A 15 7.88 7.95 3.32
C LEU A 15 6.72 6.99 3.09
N ALA A 16 5.62 7.53 2.60
CA ALA A 16 4.41 6.76 2.26
C ALA A 16 4.62 5.94 0.98
N THR A 17 5.59 5.05 1.00
CA THR A 17 5.93 4.16 -0.12
C THR A 17 6.59 2.87 0.36
N GLY A 18 6.30 1.77 -0.34
CA GLY A 18 6.98 0.47 -0.22
C GLY A 18 7.89 0.17 -1.41
N SER A 19 8.12 1.15 -2.29
CA SER A 19 9.03 0.97 -3.43
C SER A 19 10.47 0.79 -2.97
N SER A 20 11.14 -0.22 -3.51
CA SER A 20 12.48 -0.68 -3.10
C SER A 20 13.53 0.41 -3.16
N LYS A 21 13.44 1.33 -4.12
CA LYS A 21 14.42 2.43 -4.25
C LYS A 21 14.43 3.40 -3.06
N TRP A 22 13.40 3.41 -2.22
CA TRP A 22 13.29 4.27 -1.05
C TRP A 22 13.81 3.59 0.23
N ASN A 23 14.20 2.31 0.13
CA ASN A 23 14.81 1.51 1.17
C ASN A 23 16.18 0.98 0.71
N ASP A 24 17.03 1.89 0.28
CA ASP A 24 18.41 1.63 -0.12
C ASP A 24 19.38 2.41 0.79
N PRO A 25 19.67 1.90 1.98
CA PRO A 25 20.53 2.58 2.93
C PRO A 25 21.97 2.70 2.47
N LYS A 26 22.40 1.85 1.52
CA LYS A 26 23.75 1.89 0.96
C LYS A 26 23.99 3.16 0.15
N ASP A 27 23.08 3.47 -0.79
CA ASP A 27 23.24 4.61 -1.68
C ASP A 27 22.52 5.87 -1.17
N PHE A 28 21.50 5.67 -0.34
CA PHE A 28 20.64 6.75 0.19
C PHE A 28 20.41 6.65 1.71
N PRO A 29 21.46 6.75 2.53
CA PRO A 29 21.42 6.52 3.97
C PRO A 29 20.54 7.52 4.77
N TRP A 30 20.07 8.59 4.14
CA TRP A 30 19.20 9.60 4.75
C TRP A 30 17.72 9.43 4.36
N THR A 31 17.37 8.34 3.69
CA THR A 31 16.00 8.07 3.23
C THR A 31 15.50 6.73 3.73
N MET A 32 14.26 6.70 4.23
CA MET A 32 13.60 5.49 4.71
C MET A 32 12.11 5.52 4.37
N GLY A 33 11.59 4.47 3.74
CA GLY A 33 10.15 4.24 3.54
C GLY A 33 9.48 3.68 4.80
N PHE A 34 8.15 3.68 4.83
CA PHE A 34 7.37 3.13 5.93
C PHE A 34 6.51 1.93 5.53
N ASN A 35 5.96 1.95 4.33
CA ASN A 35 5.07 0.88 3.88
C ASN A 35 5.80 -0.46 3.76
N PRO A 36 5.10 -1.59 3.92
CA PRO A 36 5.60 -2.88 3.48
C PRO A 36 6.09 -2.82 2.02
N ASN A 37 7.13 -3.62 1.72
CA ASN A 37 7.73 -3.62 0.39
C ASN A 37 6.75 -4.12 -0.66
N TYR A 38 6.59 -3.38 -1.75
CA TYR A 38 5.64 -3.70 -2.83
C TYR A 38 5.95 -5.01 -3.57
N GLN A 39 7.23 -5.35 -3.72
CA GLN A 39 7.59 -6.64 -4.31
C GLN A 39 7.16 -7.81 -3.42
N SER A 40 7.23 -7.65 -2.09
CA SER A 40 6.76 -8.67 -1.15
C SER A 40 5.27 -8.89 -1.26
N GLU A 41 4.48 -7.83 -1.37
CA GLU A 41 3.03 -7.94 -1.55
C GLU A 41 2.68 -8.59 -2.91
N GLY A 42 3.36 -8.20 -4.00
CA GLY A 42 3.21 -8.85 -5.30
C GLY A 42 3.49 -10.36 -5.25
N LYS A 43 4.52 -10.77 -4.49
CA LYS A 43 4.82 -12.20 -4.26
C LYS A 43 3.72 -12.92 -3.49
N LEU A 44 3.13 -12.28 -2.48
CA LEU A 44 2.00 -12.87 -1.74
C LEU A 44 0.79 -13.12 -2.64
N TYR A 45 0.46 -12.19 -3.52
CA TYR A 45 -0.60 -12.39 -4.51
C TYR A 45 -0.29 -13.54 -5.45
N ALA A 46 0.94 -13.62 -5.97
CA ALA A 46 1.36 -14.74 -6.80
C ALA A 46 1.22 -16.08 -6.09
N GLN A 47 1.62 -16.17 -4.82
CA GLN A 47 1.53 -17.39 -4.02
C GLN A 47 0.07 -17.81 -3.80
N ASP A 48 -0.82 -16.86 -3.50
CA ASP A 48 -2.24 -17.16 -3.36
C ASP A 48 -2.88 -17.61 -4.69
N ILE A 49 -2.54 -16.94 -5.79
CA ILE A 49 -3.01 -17.32 -7.13
C ILE A 49 -2.54 -18.74 -7.48
N LEU A 50 -1.26 -19.05 -7.27
CA LEU A 50 -0.72 -20.39 -7.54
C LEU A 50 -1.38 -21.47 -6.69
N ARG A 51 -1.69 -21.17 -5.43
CA ARG A 51 -2.34 -22.10 -4.50
C ARG A 51 -3.81 -22.34 -4.86
N THR A 52 -4.54 -21.29 -5.23
CA THR A 52 -6.00 -21.35 -5.41
C THR A 52 -6.42 -21.50 -6.87
N ARG A 53 -5.60 -21.06 -7.82
CA ARG A 53 -5.89 -20.98 -9.27
C ARG A 53 -4.66 -21.24 -10.12
N PRO A 54 -4.06 -22.45 -10.07
CA PRO A 54 -2.75 -22.76 -10.68
C PRO A 54 -2.71 -22.70 -12.22
N ASN A 55 -3.87 -22.52 -12.86
CA ASN A 55 -4.02 -22.42 -14.32
C ASN A 55 -4.72 -21.12 -14.75
N ALA A 56 -4.78 -20.11 -13.89
CA ALA A 56 -5.43 -18.85 -14.18
C ALA A 56 -4.77 -18.09 -15.33
N LYS A 57 -5.58 -17.29 -16.03
CA LYS A 57 -5.10 -16.25 -16.94
C LYS A 57 -5.14 -14.92 -16.21
N ILE A 58 -3.99 -14.32 -15.98
CA ILE A 58 -3.83 -13.13 -15.16
C ILE A 58 -3.75 -11.89 -16.06
N GLY A 59 -4.65 -10.94 -15.86
CA GLY A 59 -4.54 -9.60 -16.41
C GLY A 59 -3.99 -8.66 -15.32
N VAL A 60 -3.03 -7.81 -15.66
CA VAL A 60 -2.43 -6.86 -14.73
C VAL A 60 -2.63 -5.44 -15.24
N LEU A 61 -3.11 -4.54 -14.35
CA LEU A 61 -3.08 -3.10 -14.57
C LEU A 61 -2.19 -2.46 -13.52
N TYR A 62 -1.19 -1.67 -13.95
CA TYR A 62 -0.25 -1.04 -13.03
C TYR A 62 0.07 0.40 -13.41
N GLN A 63 0.36 1.25 -12.41
CA GLN A 63 0.85 2.61 -12.64
C GLN A 63 2.28 2.56 -13.21
N ASN A 64 2.56 3.34 -14.26
CA ASN A 64 3.85 3.32 -14.96
C ASN A 64 4.93 4.11 -14.21
N ASP A 65 5.23 3.69 -12.99
CA ASP A 65 6.31 4.25 -12.17
C ASP A 65 6.93 3.17 -11.27
N ASP A 66 7.77 3.59 -10.32
CA ASP A 66 8.46 2.68 -9.41
C ASP A 66 7.49 1.87 -8.53
N TYR A 67 6.35 2.45 -8.15
CA TYR A 67 5.31 1.76 -7.38
C TYR A 67 4.74 0.59 -8.17
N GLY A 68 4.20 0.84 -9.36
CA GLY A 68 3.57 -0.21 -10.16
C GLY A 68 4.56 -1.26 -10.64
N LYS A 69 5.77 -0.84 -11.03
CA LYS A 69 6.83 -1.74 -11.51
C LYS A 69 7.36 -2.66 -10.42
N ASP A 70 7.44 -2.20 -9.17
CA ASP A 70 7.84 -3.05 -8.04
C ASP A 70 6.81 -4.13 -7.74
N TYR A 71 5.52 -3.80 -7.73
CA TYR A 71 4.47 -4.81 -7.58
C TYR A 71 4.50 -5.84 -8.71
N LEU A 72 4.59 -5.38 -9.96
CA LEU A 72 4.66 -6.25 -11.12
C LEU A 72 5.88 -7.18 -11.06
N LYS A 73 7.04 -6.63 -10.67
CA LYS A 73 8.23 -7.43 -10.44
C LYS A 73 8.01 -8.50 -9.37
N GLY A 74 7.44 -8.12 -8.23
CA GLY A 74 7.13 -9.05 -7.15
C GLY A 74 6.16 -10.15 -7.58
N LEU A 75 5.13 -9.81 -8.34
CA LEU A 75 4.17 -10.77 -8.90
C LEU A 75 4.89 -11.77 -9.83
N LYS A 76 5.70 -11.29 -10.76
CA LYS A 76 6.49 -12.15 -11.66
C LYS A 76 7.47 -13.04 -10.92
N ASP A 77 8.20 -12.50 -9.97
CA ASP A 77 9.14 -13.25 -9.13
C ASP A 77 8.41 -14.36 -8.34
N GLY A 78 7.22 -14.05 -7.82
CA GLY A 78 6.40 -15.01 -7.08
C GLY A 78 5.81 -16.11 -7.94
N LEU A 79 5.42 -15.79 -9.20
CA LEU A 79 4.95 -16.78 -10.18
C LEU A 79 6.10 -17.67 -10.72
N GLY A 80 7.32 -17.13 -10.73
CA GLY A 80 8.51 -17.88 -11.19
C GLY A 80 8.34 -18.45 -12.59
N ALA A 81 8.50 -19.77 -12.74
CA ALA A 81 8.36 -20.48 -14.03
C ALA A 81 6.94 -20.36 -14.64
N LYS A 82 5.95 -19.96 -13.84
CA LYS A 82 4.56 -19.74 -14.28
C LYS A 82 4.24 -18.27 -14.62
N ALA A 83 5.24 -17.41 -14.79
CA ALA A 83 5.02 -16.01 -15.16
C ALA A 83 4.24 -15.83 -16.47
N SER A 84 4.24 -16.84 -17.36
CA SER A 84 3.42 -16.90 -18.58
C SER A 84 1.90 -16.95 -18.30
N MET A 85 1.47 -17.17 -17.05
CA MET A 85 0.07 -17.00 -16.66
C MET A 85 -0.41 -15.54 -16.81
N ILE A 86 0.50 -14.56 -16.80
CA ILE A 86 0.19 -13.16 -17.11
C ILE A 86 0.00 -13.05 -18.63
N VAL A 87 -1.27 -12.93 -19.04
CA VAL A 87 -1.65 -12.88 -20.46
C VAL A 87 -1.60 -11.46 -21.03
N LEU A 88 -1.71 -10.44 -20.17
CA LEU A 88 -1.58 -9.03 -20.55
C LEU A 88 -1.17 -8.17 -19.36
N GLU A 89 -0.23 -7.27 -19.61
CA GLU A 89 0.21 -6.22 -18.72
C GLU A 89 -0.17 -4.87 -19.36
N GLU A 90 -1.10 -4.15 -18.76
CA GLU A 90 -1.44 -2.77 -19.14
C GLU A 90 -0.87 -1.81 -18.12
N SER A 91 -0.21 -0.77 -18.60
CA SER A 91 0.25 0.33 -17.73
C SER A 91 -0.55 1.60 -18.01
N TYR A 92 -0.72 2.43 -16.96
CA TYR A 92 -1.35 3.74 -17.10
C TYR A 92 -0.48 4.83 -16.49
N GLU A 93 -0.66 6.05 -16.98
CA GLU A 93 -0.03 7.25 -16.44
C GLU A 93 -1.00 7.98 -15.49
N VAL A 94 -0.47 8.59 -14.42
CA VAL A 94 -1.30 9.37 -13.47
C VAL A 94 -1.99 10.58 -14.11
N SER A 95 -1.51 11.02 -15.26
CA SER A 95 -2.11 12.09 -16.07
C SER A 95 -3.30 11.65 -16.91
N GLU A 96 -3.56 10.35 -17.05
CA GLU A 96 -4.70 9.86 -17.80
C GLU A 96 -6.01 10.25 -17.11
N PRO A 97 -7.03 10.67 -17.86
CA PRO A 97 -8.34 11.00 -17.27
C PRO A 97 -9.08 9.76 -16.78
N THR A 98 -8.94 8.64 -17.50
CA THR A 98 -9.62 7.36 -17.23
C THR A 98 -8.77 6.18 -17.71
N ILE A 99 -9.01 5.00 -17.09
CA ILE A 99 -8.34 3.73 -17.43
C ILE A 99 -9.30 2.74 -18.13
N ASP A 100 -10.44 3.20 -18.60
CA ASP A 100 -11.50 2.35 -19.12
C ASP A 100 -11.04 1.47 -20.30
N SER A 101 -10.22 2.02 -21.20
CA SER A 101 -9.67 1.29 -22.34
C SER A 101 -8.78 0.13 -21.92
N HIS A 102 -7.98 0.30 -20.85
CA HIS A 102 -7.13 -0.75 -20.31
C HIS A 102 -7.96 -1.91 -19.76
N ILE A 103 -9.05 -1.60 -19.03
CA ILE A 103 -9.95 -2.63 -18.48
C ILE A 103 -10.64 -3.42 -19.61
N VAL A 104 -11.08 -2.75 -20.69
CA VAL A 104 -11.68 -3.42 -21.85
C VAL A 104 -10.68 -4.37 -22.52
N LYS A 105 -9.43 -3.95 -22.69
CA LYS A 105 -8.37 -4.80 -23.25
C LYS A 105 -8.09 -6.02 -22.36
N LEU A 106 -7.98 -5.83 -21.05
CA LEU A 106 -7.76 -6.92 -20.10
C LEU A 106 -8.89 -7.96 -20.18
N LYS A 107 -10.14 -7.52 -20.18
CA LYS A 107 -11.30 -8.41 -20.36
C LYS A 107 -11.23 -9.19 -21.68
N ALA A 108 -10.83 -8.54 -22.77
CA ALA A 108 -10.78 -9.16 -24.10
C ALA A 108 -9.78 -10.34 -24.18
N THR A 109 -8.79 -10.43 -23.28
CA THR A 109 -7.87 -11.57 -23.21
C THR A 109 -8.48 -12.83 -22.63
N GLY A 110 -9.67 -12.74 -22.03
CA GLY A 110 -10.27 -13.83 -21.28
C GLY A 110 -9.59 -14.06 -19.93
N ALA A 111 -8.92 -13.06 -19.37
CA ALA A 111 -8.34 -13.15 -18.03
C ALA A 111 -9.43 -13.39 -16.98
N ASP A 112 -9.20 -14.37 -16.11
CA ASP A 112 -10.07 -14.77 -15.00
C ASP A 112 -9.55 -14.35 -13.63
N VAL A 113 -8.31 -13.82 -13.59
CA VAL A 113 -7.72 -13.12 -12.46
C VAL A 113 -7.31 -11.71 -12.88
N PHE A 114 -7.64 -10.72 -12.09
CA PHE A 114 -7.23 -9.33 -12.27
C PHE A 114 -6.37 -8.89 -11.10
N VAL A 115 -5.11 -8.52 -11.37
CA VAL A 115 -4.22 -7.91 -10.38
C VAL A 115 -4.19 -6.41 -10.64
N ASN A 116 -4.81 -5.66 -9.74
CA ASN A 116 -5.04 -4.23 -9.82
C ASN A 116 -4.03 -3.46 -8.98
N ILE A 117 -3.02 -2.89 -9.64
CA ILE A 117 -1.93 -2.14 -9.02
C ILE A 117 -2.12 -0.65 -9.37
N THR A 118 -3.25 -0.12 -8.96
CA THR A 118 -3.61 1.28 -9.23
C THR A 118 -3.73 2.08 -7.93
N THR A 119 -3.55 3.40 -8.03
CA THR A 119 -3.79 4.32 -6.92
C THR A 119 -5.31 4.57 -6.72
N PRO A 120 -5.77 5.09 -5.57
CA PRO A 120 -7.18 5.07 -5.17
C PRO A 120 -8.19 5.57 -6.21
N LYS A 121 -7.91 6.68 -6.90
CA LYS A 121 -8.77 7.22 -7.96
C LYS A 121 -9.01 6.18 -9.07
N PHE A 122 -7.92 5.59 -9.54
CA PHE A 122 -7.96 4.63 -10.65
C PHE A 122 -8.45 3.25 -10.22
N ALA A 123 -8.24 2.88 -8.96
CA ALA A 123 -8.83 1.67 -8.39
C ALA A 123 -10.36 1.74 -8.39
N ALA A 124 -10.94 2.86 -7.94
CA ALA A 124 -12.38 3.06 -7.99
C ALA A 124 -12.92 3.04 -9.42
N GLN A 125 -12.19 3.63 -10.39
CA GLN A 125 -12.56 3.56 -11.82
C GLN A 125 -12.52 2.12 -12.34
N ALA A 126 -11.46 1.34 -12.00
CA ALA A 126 -11.33 -0.04 -12.45
C ALA A 126 -12.46 -0.92 -11.93
N ILE A 127 -12.82 -0.79 -10.64
CA ILE A 127 -13.91 -1.53 -10.02
C ILE A 127 -15.25 -1.21 -10.71
N LYS A 128 -15.54 0.09 -10.91
CA LYS A 128 -16.75 0.52 -11.64
C LYS A 128 -16.78 -0.04 -13.05
N LYS A 129 -15.67 0.06 -13.77
CA LYS A 129 -15.60 -0.39 -15.16
C LYS A 129 -15.76 -1.89 -15.29
N ASN A 130 -15.19 -2.67 -14.36
CA ASN A 130 -15.41 -4.12 -14.31
C ASN A 130 -16.90 -4.46 -14.23
N ALA A 131 -17.63 -3.79 -13.32
CA ALA A 131 -19.06 -3.99 -13.16
C ALA A 131 -19.86 -3.56 -14.40
N GLU A 132 -19.57 -2.38 -14.94
CA GLU A 132 -20.22 -1.81 -16.12
C GLU A 132 -20.15 -2.75 -17.34
N ILE A 133 -18.97 -3.31 -17.59
CA ILE A 133 -18.78 -4.22 -18.74
C ILE A 133 -19.08 -5.69 -18.41
N GLY A 134 -19.53 -6.00 -17.19
CA GLY A 134 -19.83 -7.36 -16.73
C GLY A 134 -18.59 -8.27 -16.69
N TRP A 135 -17.40 -7.72 -16.43
CA TRP A 135 -16.19 -8.53 -16.20
C TRP A 135 -16.06 -8.85 -14.70
N LYS A 136 -16.07 -10.14 -14.38
CA LYS A 136 -16.06 -10.66 -12.99
C LYS A 136 -14.84 -11.57 -12.74
N PRO A 137 -13.61 -11.07 -12.85
CA PRO A 137 -12.43 -11.85 -12.50
C PRO A 137 -12.31 -11.97 -10.99
N VAL A 138 -11.50 -12.91 -10.50
CA VAL A 138 -11.00 -12.82 -9.14
C VAL A 138 -10.10 -11.60 -9.06
N HIS A 139 -10.47 -10.64 -8.22
CA HIS A 139 -9.88 -9.31 -8.20
C HIS A 139 -8.93 -9.17 -7.00
N PHE A 140 -7.63 -9.11 -7.28
CA PHE A 140 -6.60 -8.73 -6.32
C PHE A 140 -6.33 -7.24 -6.41
N LEU A 141 -6.54 -6.53 -5.32
CA LEU A 141 -6.31 -5.09 -5.22
C LEU A 141 -5.18 -4.81 -4.24
N ASN A 142 -4.20 -4.00 -4.66
CA ASN A 142 -3.09 -3.62 -3.80
C ASN A 142 -3.55 -2.87 -2.53
N ASN A 143 -2.79 -2.98 -1.44
CA ASN A 143 -3.17 -2.41 -0.14
C ASN A 143 -3.31 -0.88 -0.14
N VAL A 144 -2.54 -0.18 -0.97
CA VAL A 144 -2.59 1.29 -1.08
C VAL A 144 -3.99 1.78 -1.47
N SER A 145 -4.74 0.94 -2.19
CA SER A 145 -6.09 1.25 -2.70
C SER A 145 -7.21 0.46 -2.01
N ALA A 146 -6.93 -0.24 -0.92
CA ALA A 146 -7.92 -1.04 -0.19
C ALA A 146 -8.76 -0.23 0.81
N SER A 147 -8.91 1.09 0.61
CA SER A 147 -9.67 1.98 1.49
C SER A 147 -11.17 1.92 1.23
N ILE A 148 -11.94 1.68 2.29
CA ILE A 148 -13.40 1.69 2.23
C ILE A 148 -13.92 3.09 1.83
N GLY A 149 -13.41 4.14 2.47
CA GLY A 149 -13.90 5.51 2.27
C GLY A 149 -13.48 6.15 0.94
N SER A 150 -12.23 5.95 0.52
CA SER A 150 -11.68 6.61 -0.67
C SER A 150 -11.74 5.77 -1.95
N VAL A 151 -12.02 4.46 -1.85
CA VAL A 151 -12.07 3.56 -3.02
C VAL A 151 -13.39 2.80 -3.13
N MET A 152 -13.76 1.99 -2.12
CA MET A 152 -14.91 1.10 -2.23
C MET A 152 -16.23 1.89 -2.28
N LYS A 153 -16.38 2.91 -1.42
CA LYS A 153 -17.56 3.78 -1.42
C LYS A 153 -17.76 4.52 -2.75
N PRO A 154 -16.74 5.21 -3.31
CA PRO A 154 -16.86 5.81 -4.65
C PRO A 154 -17.07 4.80 -5.77
N ALA A 155 -16.55 3.58 -5.67
CA ALA A 155 -16.73 2.52 -6.66
C ALA A 155 -18.14 1.90 -6.64
N GLY A 156 -18.83 2.01 -5.50
CA GLY A 156 -20.06 1.29 -5.17
C GLY A 156 -19.74 0.01 -4.39
N PHE A 157 -20.37 -0.15 -3.22
CA PHE A 157 -20.13 -1.33 -2.38
C PHE A 157 -20.56 -2.64 -3.07
N GLU A 158 -21.63 -2.58 -3.86
CA GLU A 158 -22.11 -3.70 -4.66
C GLU A 158 -21.11 -4.16 -5.72
N ASN A 159 -20.26 -3.26 -6.22
CA ASN A 159 -19.22 -3.53 -7.22
C ASN A 159 -17.90 -3.99 -6.57
N SER A 160 -17.77 -3.81 -5.26
CA SER A 160 -16.53 -4.01 -4.51
C SER A 160 -16.54 -5.31 -3.69
N GLN A 161 -17.51 -6.19 -3.93
CA GLN A 161 -17.62 -7.46 -3.25
C GLN A 161 -16.52 -8.43 -3.71
N ASP A 162 -16.08 -9.31 -2.81
CA ASP A 162 -15.10 -10.37 -3.07
C ASP A 162 -13.73 -9.91 -3.57
N ILE A 163 -13.40 -8.62 -3.38
CA ILE A 163 -12.05 -8.10 -3.67
C ILE A 163 -11.08 -8.62 -2.60
N ILE A 164 -9.99 -9.21 -3.07
CA ILE A 164 -8.91 -9.72 -2.21
C ILE A 164 -7.84 -8.64 -2.11
N SER A 165 -7.40 -8.34 -0.89
CA SER A 165 -6.30 -7.41 -0.64
C SER A 165 -5.42 -7.90 0.51
N SER A 166 -4.23 -7.34 0.65
CA SER A 166 -3.42 -7.46 1.86
C SER A 166 -3.63 -6.23 2.75
N GLN A 167 -3.46 -6.40 4.05
CA GLN A 167 -3.52 -5.29 4.99
C GLN A 167 -2.51 -5.45 6.12
N TYR A 168 -2.00 -4.33 6.61
CA TYR A 168 -1.14 -4.24 7.78
C TYR A 168 -1.67 -3.23 8.81
N LEU A 169 -2.64 -2.41 8.43
CA LEU A 169 -3.33 -1.44 9.28
C LEU A 169 -4.71 -1.97 9.67
N LYS A 170 -5.19 -1.58 10.83
CA LYS A 170 -6.59 -1.74 11.22
C LYS A 170 -7.46 -0.87 10.33
N ASP A 171 -8.53 -1.44 9.78
CA ASP A 171 -9.51 -0.64 9.04
C ASP A 171 -10.43 0.07 10.06
N PRO A 172 -10.50 1.41 10.05
CA PRO A 172 -11.34 2.14 11.00
C PRO A 172 -12.84 1.88 10.86
N THR A 173 -13.27 1.31 9.74
CA THR A 173 -14.69 0.98 9.50
C THR A 173 -15.09 -0.41 10.00
N ASP A 174 -14.10 -1.23 10.38
CA ASP A 174 -14.35 -2.58 10.86
C ASP A 174 -14.73 -2.58 12.35
N ALA A 175 -15.94 -3.05 12.62
CA ALA A 175 -16.52 -3.10 13.97
C ALA A 175 -15.68 -3.92 14.98
N GLN A 176 -14.82 -4.84 14.51
CA GLN A 176 -13.98 -5.63 15.41
C GLN A 176 -13.01 -4.73 16.22
N TRP A 177 -12.64 -3.57 15.70
CA TRP A 177 -11.73 -2.63 16.35
C TRP A 177 -12.41 -1.58 17.24
N LYS A 178 -13.73 -1.66 17.43
CA LYS A 178 -14.52 -0.68 18.20
C LYS A 178 -13.95 -0.46 19.61
N ASP A 179 -13.51 -1.54 20.26
CA ASP A 179 -13.02 -1.51 21.63
C ASP A 179 -11.50 -1.58 21.75
N ASP A 180 -10.79 -1.58 20.61
CA ASP A 180 -9.33 -1.59 20.57
C ASP A 180 -8.75 -0.28 21.13
N ALA A 181 -7.76 -0.38 22.01
CA ALA A 181 -7.16 0.77 22.70
C ALA A 181 -6.47 1.74 21.73
N GLY A 182 -5.78 1.21 20.69
CA GLY A 182 -5.12 2.04 19.66
C GLY A 182 -6.12 2.83 18.83
N MET A 183 -7.26 2.20 18.49
CA MET A 183 -8.32 2.86 17.73
C MET A 183 -9.07 3.88 18.57
N LYS A 184 -9.29 3.64 19.87
CA LYS A 184 -9.84 4.66 20.79
C LYS A 184 -8.93 5.87 20.88
N ALA A 185 -7.63 5.68 21.09
CA ALA A 185 -6.66 6.78 21.13
C ALA A 185 -6.59 7.58 19.82
N TRP A 186 -6.68 6.90 18.67
CA TRP A 186 -6.77 7.56 17.36
C TRP A 186 -8.04 8.39 17.22
N ASN A 187 -9.20 7.88 17.64
CA ASN A 187 -10.46 8.63 17.61
C ASN A 187 -10.42 9.87 18.52
N GLU A 188 -9.92 9.73 19.75
CA GLU A 188 -9.74 10.85 20.70
C GLU A 188 -8.80 11.92 20.13
N PHE A 189 -7.72 11.50 19.45
CA PHE A 189 -6.81 12.41 18.76
C PHE A 189 -7.53 13.19 17.65
N LEU A 190 -8.32 12.51 16.83
CA LEU A 190 -9.07 13.17 15.76
C LEU A 190 -10.14 14.13 16.32
N ASP A 191 -10.88 13.71 17.36
CA ASP A 191 -11.89 14.58 18.01
C ASP A 191 -11.28 15.90 18.47
N LYS A 192 -10.04 15.83 18.93
CA LYS A 192 -9.36 17.01 19.49
C LYS A 192 -8.66 17.87 18.43
N TYR A 193 -8.03 17.26 17.44
CA TYR A 193 -7.09 17.96 16.54
C TYR A 193 -7.51 18.00 15.08
N TYR A 194 -8.42 17.10 14.66
CA TYR A 194 -8.89 17.01 13.27
C TYR A 194 -10.33 16.44 13.21
N PRO A 195 -11.31 17.12 13.81
CA PRO A 195 -12.68 16.58 13.93
C PRO A 195 -13.37 16.36 12.58
N GLU A 196 -13.01 17.11 11.53
CA GLU A 196 -13.54 16.98 10.17
C GLU A 196 -12.92 15.84 9.35
N ALA A 197 -11.98 15.07 9.90
CA ALA A 197 -11.34 13.97 9.20
C ALA A 197 -12.35 12.93 8.69
N ASN A 198 -12.18 12.49 7.46
CA ASN A 198 -12.90 11.32 6.95
C ASN A 198 -12.33 10.05 7.58
N ARG A 199 -12.90 9.59 8.68
CA ARG A 199 -12.42 8.42 9.43
C ARG A 199 -12.52 7.10 8.66
N ALA A 200 -13.29 7.05 7.57
CA ALA A 200 -13.35 5.88 6.69
C ALA A 200 -12.22 5.85 5.65
N ASP A 201 -11.42 6.91 5.57
CA ASP A 201 -10.25 6.97 4.68
C ASP A 201 -9.02 6.38 5.38
N ALA A 202 -8.50 5.27 4.84
CA ALA A 202 -7.34 4.58 5.40
C ALA A 202 -6.07 5.46 5.45
N SER A 203 -5.98 6.53 4.63
CA SER A 203 -4.84 7.46 4.67
C SER A 203 -4.76 8.24 5.99
N VAL A 204 -5.88 8.45 6.68
CA VAL A 204 -5.94 9.19 7.95
C VAL A 204 -5.31 8.37 9.08
N ILE A 205 -5.67 7.09 9.21
CA ILE A 205 -5.04 6.22 10.23
C ILE A 205 -3.58 5.91 9.86
N PHE A 206 -3.27 5.79 8.56
CA PHE A 206 -1.89 5.65 8.10
C PHE A 206 -1.02 6.81 8.58
N GLY A 207 -1.42 8.06 8.32
CA GLY A 207 -0.68 9.25 8.72
C GLY A 207 -0.46 9.32 10.23
N TYR A 208 -1.49 9.00 11.03
CA TYR A 208 -1.39 8.92 12.48
C TYR A 208 -0.38 7.86 12.94
N THR A 209 -0.43 6.66 12.34
CA THR A 209 0.48 5.55 12.66
C THR A 209 1.93 5.90 12.34
N VAL A 210 2.19 6.52 11.19
CA VAL A 210 3.51 7.02 10.80
C VAL A 210 4.02 8.07 11.79
N ALA A 211 3.15 9.01 12.19
CA ALA A 211 3.49 10.04 13.17
C ALA A 211 3.84 9.44 14.54
N GLN A 212 3.14 8.40 14.99
CA GLN A 212 3.52 7.67 16.22
C GLN A 212 4.93 7.10 16.13
N GLY A 213 5.30 6.51 14.98
CA GLY A 213 6.66 6.02 14.73
C GLY A 213 7.71 7.14 14.83
N LEU A 214 7.43 8.29 14.21
CA LEU A 214 8.33 9.45 14.29
C LEU A 214 8.45 10.00 15.72
N VAL A 215 7.36 10.09 16.46
CA VAL A 215 7.36 10.51 17.87
C VAL A 215 8.23 9.57 18.70
N GLN A 216 8.18 8.26 18.45
CA GLN A 216 9.04 7.29 19.14
C GLN A 216 10.52 7.54 18.83
N VAL A 217 10.87 7.79 17.57
CA VAL A 217 12.26 8.16 17.19
C VAL A 217 12.73 9.40 17.93
N LEU A 218 11.91 10.46 17.96
CA LEU A 218 12.27 11.70 18.65
C LEU A 218 12.42 11.50 20.16
N LYS A 219 11.57 10.68 20.79
CA LYS A 219 11.72 10.31 22.22
C LYS A 219 13.05 9.58 22.48
N GLN A 220 13.45 8.68 21.58
CA GLN A 220 14.74 7.99 21.71
C GLN A 220 15.95 8.91 21.50
N CYS A 221 15.78 10.01 20.77
CA CYS A 221 16.84 11.00 20.61
C CYS A 221 17.14 11.78 21.89
N GLY A 222 16.17 11.93 22.81
CA GLY A 222 16.26 12.82 23.95
C GLY A 222 16.57 14.24 23.50
N ASP A 223 17.53 14.90 24.17
CA ASP A 223 17.97 16.26 23.82
C ASP A 223 18.92 16.33 22.62
N ASN A 224 19.40 15.17 22.14
CA ASN A 224 20.29 15.10 20.98
C ASN A 224 19.48 14.96 19.68
N LEU A 225 18.95 16.09 19.18
CA LEU A 225 18.17 16.17 17.95
C LEU A 225 19.03 16.46 16.72
N THR A 226 20.31 16.07 16.72
CA THR A 226 21.14 16.13 15.51
C THR A 226 20.58 15.21 14.42
N ARG A 227 20.80 15.58 13.17
CA ARG A 227 20.31 14.79 12.01
C ARG A 227 20.84 13.36 12.04
N GLU A 228 22.11 13.21 12.37
CA GLU A 228 22.79 11.92 12.51
C GLU A 228 22.15 11.04 13.58
N ASN A 229 21.83 11.60 14.75
CA ASN A 229 21.19 10.85 15.82
C ASN A 229 19.74 10.48 15.45
N VAL A 230 19.01 11.38 14.82
CA VAL A 230 17.64 11.09 14.33
C VAL A 230 17.66 9.89 13.36
N MET A 231 18.58 9.86 12.38
CA MET A 231 18.74 8.72 11.47
C MET A 231 19.13 7.46 12.20
N LYS A 232 20.08 7.54 13.14
CA LYS A 232 20.51 6.40 13.97
C LYS A 232 19.33 5.81 14.75
N GLN A 233 18.53 6.64 15.40
CA GLN A 233 17.38 6.18 16.17
C GLN A 233 16.27 5.63 15.24
N ALA A 234 16.03 6.26 14.10
CA ALA A 234 15.09 5.75 13.11
C ALA A 234 15.48 4.36 12.56
N ALA A 235 16.80 4.11 12.42
CA ALA A 235 17.33 2.82 11.95
C ALA A 235 17.50 1.78 13.07
N SER A 236 17.07 2.06 14.28
CA SER A 236 17.23 1.16 15.45
C SER A 236 15.92 0.82 16.17
N LEU A 237 14.78 1.06 15.51
CA LEU A 237 13.49 0.65 16.06
C LEU A 237 13.44 -0.88 16.13
N LYS A 238 13.01 -1.40 17.28
CA LYS A 238 12.90 -2.83 17.51
C LYS A 238 11.59 -3.16 18.20
N ASP A 239 10.86 -4.10 17.61
CA ASP A 239 9.59 -4.62 18.10
C ASP A 239 8.57 -3.52 18.48
N LEU A 240 8.64 -2.38 17.79
CA LEU A 240 7.76 -1.25 18.08
C LEU A 240 6.31 -1.56 17.65
N GLU A 241 5.44 -1.54 18.64
CA GLU A 241 4.00 -1.67 18.44
C GLU A 241 3.37 -0.27 18.25
N LEU A 242 2.57 -0.11 17.21
CA LEU A 242 1.85 1.13 16.91
C LEU A 242 0.36 0.85 16.89
N GLY A 243 -0.44 1.75 17.47
CA GLY A 243 -1.86 1.53 17.70
C GLY A 243 -2.70 1.27 16.44
N GLY A 244 -2.27 1.79 15.28
CA GLY A 244 -2.94 1.58 14.00
C GLY A 244 -2.56 0.29 13.28
N LEU A 245 -1.53 -0.44 13.72
CA LEU A 245 -1.12 -1.70 13.10
C LEU A 245 -2.01 -2.86 13.54
N LEU A 246 -2.15 -3.85 12.66
CA LEU A 246 -2.82 -5.11 13.00
C LEU A 246 -2.05 -5.84 14.12
N PRO A 247 -2.75 -6.61 14.98
CA PRO A 247 -2.11 -7.40 16.03
C PRO A 247 -1.00 -8.30 15.50
N GLY A 248 0.14 -8.31 16.19
CA GLY A 248 1.31 -9.10 15.81
C GLY A 248 2.24 -8.43 14.80
N ILE A 249 1.82 -7.34 14.16
CA ILE A 249 2.70 -6.54 13.30
C ILE A 249 3.49 -5.56 14.15
N LYS A 250 4.81 -5.56 13.98
CA LYS A 250 5.75 -4.72 14.70
C LYS A 250 6.69 -4.02 13.73
N VAL A 251 7.07 -2.79 14.05
CA VAL A 251 8.05 -2.06 13.26
C VAL A 251 9.45 -2.41 13.74
N ASN A 252 10.25 -2.91 12.81
CA ASN A 252 11.68 -3.17 12.98
C ASN A 252 12.42 -2.47 11.85
N THR A 253 13.47 -1.75 12.16
CA THR A 253 14.28 -1.01 11.20
C THR A 253 15.76 -1.36 11.35
N SER A 254 16.53 -1.17 10.28
CA SER A 254 17.98 -1.32 10.27
C SER A 254 18.61 -0.28 9.35
N ALA A 255 19.91 -0.04 9.53
CA ALA A 255 20.72 0.75 8.60
C ALA A 255 21.19 -0.13 7.43
#